data_fefc2be44c514963a1ef46bbaa516cc3
#
_entry.id   fefc2be44c514963a1ef46bbaa516cc3
#
_cell.length_a   1.000
_cell.length_b   1.000
_cell.length_c   1.000
_cell.angle_alpha   90.00
_cell.angle_beta   90.00
_cell.angle_gamma   90.00
#
_symmetry.space_group_name_H-M   'P 1'
#
loop_
_entity.id
_entity.type
_entity.pdbx_description
1 polymer ?
#
loop_
_entity_poly.entity_id
_entity_poly.type
_entity_poly.pdbx_seq_one_letter_code
_entity_poly.pdbx_strand_id
1 'polypeptide(L)'
;MSQALYRTWRPALWEEVVGQDHIVQTLQNAIAMNRIGHAYLFAGPRGTGKTTSARLLAKAANCLAEDSAKRPCNVCANCVAVNEGRFLDLIEIDAASNTSVDDVRELRDKINFAPSQGKYKVYIIDEVHMLSTSAFNALLKTLEEPPNHVIFILATTEIHKIPATVLSRCQRFEFRRIPAPIIVKKLQTLTKQENIDIEPEALNLIARQATGALRDAISLVDQLSSISKKVTLPIAQDLLGTATNQAVIDLTDAIIKQDQSRGLEIIQTALDSGADSRQFARQTVEYLRDLLIIKLGVGKQLELTPEVRDIMNQHAESMQTEQLTSIIEDFSKAATDQKTNWHPGLGLELAYASAISWQESAPIPQVQSIPQASYS
;
A
#
# COMPACT_ATOMS: atom_id res chain seq x y z
N MET A 1 -13.29 -19.40 -17.08
CA MET A 1 -12.35 -18.95 -16.04
C MET A 1 -12.96 -17.72 -15.38
N SER A 2 -13.17 -17.74 -14.07
CA SER A 2 -13.66 -16.56 -13.35
C SER A 2 -12.59 -15.48 -13.38
N GLN A 3 -12.97 -14.27 -13.72
CA GLN A 3 -12.07 -13.12 -13.69
C GLN A 3 -11.82 -12.74 -12.21
N ALA A 4 -10.58 -12.39 -11.85
CA ALA A 4 -10.24 -11.99 -10.48
C ALA A 4 -11.12 -10.82 -10.00
N LEU A 5 -11.62 -10.88 -8.77
CA LEU A 5 -12.57 -9.92 -8.20
C LEU A 5 -12.11 -8.47 -8.32
N TYR A 6 -10.81 -8.18 -8.13
CA TYR A 6 -10.29 -6.81 -8.24
C TYR A 6 -10.39 -6.21 -9.66
N ARG A 7 -10.59 -7.05 -10.69
CA ARG A 7 -10.84 -6.59 -12.07
C ARG A 7 -12.33 -6.33 -12.29
N THR A 8 -13.18 -7.23 -11.85
CA THR A 8 -14.65 -7.11 -11.95
C THR A 8 -15.14 -5.89 -11.16
N TRP A 9 -14.57 -5.67 -9.98
CA TRP A 9 -14.91 -4.57 -9.06
C TRP A 9 -14.12 -3.27 -9.30
N ARG A 10 -13.48 -3.16 -10.46
CA ARG A 10 -12.83 -1.89 -10.83
C ARG A 10 -13.89 -0.83 -11.06
N PRO A 11 -13.82 0.33 -10.37
CA PRO A 11 -14.74 1.44 -10.55
C PRO A 11 -14.98 1.80 -12.01
N ALA A 12 -16.25 1.83 -12.41
CA ALA A 12 -16.72 2.23 -13.73
C ALA A 12 -17.29 3.66 -13.74
N LEU A 13 -17.62 4.21 -12.58
CA LEU A 13 -18.10 5.57 -12.36
C LEU A 13 -17.27 6.27 -11.26
N TRP A 14 -17.35 7.60 -11.23
CA TRP A 14 -16.61 8.40 -10.24
C TRP A 14 -17.06 8.14 -8.81
N GLU A 15 -18.35 7.91 -8.60
CA GLU A 15 -18.98 7.65 -7.30
C GLU A 15 -18.51 6.34 -6.66
N GLU A 16 -17.95 5.44 -7.47
CA GLU A 16 -17.41 4.15 -7.01
C GLU A 16 -15.97 4.24 -6.52
N VAL A 17 -15.28 5.34 -6.82
CA VAL A 17 -13.92 5.61 -6.34
C VAL A 17 -13.99 6.05 -4.89
N VAL A 18 -13.35 5.32 -3.99
CA VAL A 18 -13.41 5.57 -2.55
C VAL A 18 -12.09 6.16 -2.03
N GLY A 19 -12.21 7.08 -1.04
CA GLY A 19 -11.07 7.63 -0.32
C GLY A 19 -10.20 8.62 -1.12
N GLN A 20 -10.66 9.08 -2.30
CA GLN A 20 -9.96 10.03 -3.16
C GLN A 20 -10.88 11.19 -3.60
N ASP A 21 -11.81 11.60 -2.75
CA ASP A 21 -12.88 12.57 -3.09
C ASP A 21 -12.34 13.89 -3.66
N HIS A 22 -11.22 14.39 -3.10
CA HIS A 22 -10.56 15.61 -3.55
C HIS A 22 -10.02 15.51 -4.99
N ILE A 23 -9.56 14.33 -5.41
CA ILE A 23 -9.09 14.07 -6.79
C ILE A 23 -10.30 13.95 -7.72
N VAL A 24 -11.28 13.13 -7.34
CA VAL A 24 -12.50 12.88 -8.11
C VAL A 24 -13.20 14.18 -8.42
N GLN A 25 -13.44 15.03 -7.43
CA GLN A 25 -14.11 16.31 -7.59
C GLN A 25 -13.35 17.25 -8.52
N THR A 26 -12.01 17.30 -8.40
CA THR A 26 -11.18 18.15 -9.27
C THR A 26 -11.24 17.69 -10.72
N LEU A 27 -11.17 16.38 -10.97
CA LEU A 27 -11.24 15.81 -12.32
C LEU A 27 -12.64 15.97 -12.93
N GLN A 28 -13.71 15.75 -12.16
CA GLN A 28 -15.09 16.00 -12.59
C GLN A 28 -15.32 17.46 -12.98
N ASN A 29 -14.83 18.40 -12.17
CA ASN A 29 -14.92 19.84 -12.46
C ASN A 29 -14.18 20.20 -13.76
N ALA A 30 -12.97 19.65 -13.96
CA ALA A 30 -12.21 19.88 -15.20
C ALA A 30 -12.97 19.38 -16.44
N ILE A 31 -13.64 18.22 -16.34
CA ILE A 31 -14.47 17.65 -17.41
C ILE A 31 -15.70 18.50 -17.65
N ALA A 32 -16.44 18.88 -16.59
CA ALA A 32 -17.65 19.66 -16.66
C ALA A 32 -17.39 21.03 -17.32
N MET A 33 -16.25 21.65 -16.99
CA MET A 33 -15.83 22.94 -17.56
C MET A 33 -15.13 22.81 -18.92
N ASN A 34 -15.00 21.61 -19.48
CA ASN A 34 -14.25 21.30 -20.70
C ASN A 34 -12.79 21.86 -20.67
N ARG A 35 -12.17 21.83 -19.48
CA ARG A 35 -10.79 22.29 -19.22
C ARG A 35 -9.88 21.10 -18.89
N ILE A 36 -9.83 20.14 -19.81
CA ILE A 36 -8.99 18.95 -19.66
C ILE A 36 -7.55 19.33 -20.02
N GLY A 37 -6.61 19.09 -19.11
CA GLY A 37 -5.20 19.28 -19.35
C GLY A 37 -4.62 18.24 -20.30
N HIS A 38 -3.46 18.52 -20.87
CA HIS A 38 -2.77 17.60 -21.78
C HIS A 38 -1.91 16.56 -21.04
N ALA A 39 -1.49 16.82 -19.80
CA ALA A 39 -0.65 15.91 -19.02
C ALA A 39 -0.99 15.92 -17.53
N TYR A 40 -1.17 14.73 -16.99
CA TYR A 40 -1.48 14.46 -15.60
C TYR A 40 -0.42 13.54 -14.99
N LEU A 41 -0.08 13.77 -13.71
CA LEU A 41 0.74 12.88 -12.94
C LEU A 41 -0.01 12.41 -11.70
N PHE A 42 -0.34 11.13 -11.64
CA PHE A 42 -0.99 10.47 -10.52
C PHE A 42 0.06 9.77 -9.66
N ALA A 43 0.36 10.34 -8.50
CA ALA A 43 1.37 9.85 -7.58
C ALA A 43 0.74 9.30 -6.30
N GLY A 44 1.28 8.21 -5.75
CA GLY A 44 0.83 7.65 -4.48
C GLY A 44 0.99 6.14 -4.37
N PRO A 45 0.67 5.54 -3.22
CA PRO A 45 0.87 4.13 -2.96
C PRO A 45 0.15 3.22 -3.97
N ARG A 46 0.63 1.97 -4.09
CA ARG A 46 -0.02 0.94 -4.91
C ARG A 46 -1.44 0.67 -4.40
N GLY A 47 -2.35 0.30 -5.29
CA GLY A 47 -3.71 -0.13 -4.92
C GLY A 47 -4.66 0.98 -4.48
N THR A 48 -4.28 2.27 -4.59
CA THR A 48 -5.08 3.43 -4.16
C THR A 48 -6.00 4.01 -5.24
N GLY A 49 -5.99 3.45 -6.46
CA GLY A 49 -6.91 3.84 -7.54
C GLY A 49 -6.32 4.70 -8.65
N LYS A 50 -4.98 4.89 -8.73
CA LYS A 50 -4.32 5.70 -9.77
C LYS A 50 -4.74 5.31 -11.19
N THR A 51 -4.47 4.06 -11.60
CA THR A 51 -4.80 3.56 -12.94
C THR A 51 -6.32 3.53 -13.19
N THR A 52 -7.12 3.29 -12.17
CA THR A 52 -8.59 3.34 -12.25
C THR A 52 -9.07 4.76 -12.55
N SER A 53 -8.59 5.76 -11.82
CA SER A 53 -8.93 7.17 -12.06
C SER A 53 -8.42 7.65 -13.42
N ALA A 54 -7.26 7.17 -13.87
CA ALA A 54 -6.75 7.43 -15.22
C ALA A 54 -7.72 6.91 -16.31
N ARG A 55 -8.21 5.67 -16.16
CA ARG A 55 -9.21 5.11 -17.07
C ARG A 55 -10.54 5.87 -17.03
N LEU A 56 -10.98 6.29 -15.84
CA LEU A 56 -12.19 7.09 -15.70
C LEU A 56 -12.06 8.45 -16.38
N LEU A 57 -10.90 9.11 -16.25
CA LEU A 57 -10.61 10.37 -16.95
C LEU A 57 -10.62 10.17 -18.47
N ALA A 58 -9.95 9.15 -18.97
CA ALA A 58 -9.92 8.81 -20.39
C ALA A 58 -11.32 8.52 -20.95
N LYS A 59 -12.13 7.77 -20.19
CA LYS A 59 -13.53 7.45 -20.52
C LYS A 59 -14.40 8.69 -20.53
N ALA A 60 -14.28 9.56 -19.53
CA ALA A 60 -15.05 10.78 -19.42
C ALA A 60 -14.70 11.80 -20.52
N ALA A 61 -13.39 11.92 -20.87
CA ALA A 61 -12.92 12.80 -21.94
C ALA A 61 -13.45 12.39 -23.32
N ASN A 62 -13.68 11.09 -23.52
CA ASN A 62 -14.18 10.52 -24.78
C ASN A 62 -15.67 10.13 -24.74
N CYS A 63 -16.37 10.47 -23.66
CA CYS A 63 -17.79 10.15 -23.52
C CYS A 63 -18.64 10.98 -24.49
N LEU A 64 -19.62 10.32 -25.13
CA LEU A 64 -20.53 10.93 -26.11
C LEU A 64 -21.75 11.61 -25.48
N ALA A 65 -21.90 11.61 -24.15
CA ALA A 65 -22.99 12.32 -23.48
C ALA A 65 -22.89 13.84 -23.75
N GLU A 66 -24.00 14.49 -24.03
CA GLU A 66 -24.07 15.94 -24.29
C GLU A 66 -23.71 16.72 -23.02
N ASP A 67 -24.32 16.35 -21.90
CA ASP A 67 -24.02 16.94 -20.58
C ASP A 67 -22.65 16.50 -20.07
N SER A 68 -21.70 17.43 -20.08
CA SER A 68 -20.34 17.16 -19.62
C SER A 68 -20.27 16.82 -18.12
N ALA A 69 -21.22 17.30 -17.32
CA ALA A 69 -21.26 17.01 -15.87
C ALA A 69 -21.64 15.54 -15.57
N LYS A 70 -22.29 14.86 -16.52
CA LYS A 70 -22.69 13.44 -16.41
C LYS A 70 -21.68 12.45 -17.01
N ARG A 71 -20.48 12.92 -17.35
CA ARG A 71 -19.44 12.07 -17.94
C ARG A 71 -18.54 11.44 -16.85
N PRO A 72 -18.25 10.14 -16.99
CA PRO A 72 -18.65 9.19 -18.04
C PRO A 72 -20.09 8.69 -17.83
N CYS A 73 -20.88 8.57 -18.90
CA CYS A 73 -22.27 8.10 -18.80
C CYS A 73 -22.40 6.57 -18.66
N ASN A 74 -21.33 5.83 -18.88
CA ASN A 74 -21.22 4.36 -18.79
C ASN A 74 -22.12 3.54 -19.74
N VAL A 75 -22.88 4.18 -20.64
CA VAL A 75 -23.83 3.53 -21.56
C VAL A 75 -23.54 3.80 -23.05
N CYS A 76 -22.82 4.88 -23.38
CA CYS A 76 -22.47 5.16 -24.79
C CYS A 76 -21.40 4.19 -25.32
N ALA A 77 -21.28 4.10 -26.65
CA ALA A 77 -20.38 3.18 -27.32
C ALA A 77 -18.92 3.30 -26.82
N ASN A 78 -18.42 4.53 -26.63
CA ASN A 78 -17.06 4.75 -26.16
C ASN A 78 -16.88 4.30 -24.69
N CYS A 79 -17.86 4.59 -23.80
CA CYS A 79 -17.81 4.16 -22.42
C CYS A 79 -17.81 2.63 -22.29
N VAL A 80 -18.64 1.95 -23.06
CA VAL A 80 -18.72 0.50 -23.10
C VAL A 80 -17.40 -0.08 -23.64
N ALA A 81 -16.87 0.47 -24.74
CA ALA A 81 -15.61 0.03 -25.32
C ALA A 81 -14.41 0.16 -24.34
N VAL A 82 -14.37 1.25 -23.54
CA VAL A 82 -13.33 1.41 -22.49
C VAL A 82 -13.49 0.38 -21.38
N ASN A 83 -14.72 0.10 -20.92
CA ASN A 83 -14.96 -0.91 -19.89
C ASN A 83 -14.54 -2.30 -20.35
N GLU A 84 -14.77 -2.64 -21.61
CA GLU A 84 -14.42 -3.93 -22.22
C GLU A 84 -12.94 -4.01 -22.67
N GLY A 85 -12.19 -2.90 -22.56
CA GLY A 85 -10.77 -2.87 -22.94
C GLY A 85 -10.52 -2.90 -24.46
N ARG A 86 -11.52 -2.55 -25.27
CA ARG A 86 -11.43 -2.54 -26.76
C ARG A 86 -11.47 -1.13 -27.39
N PHE A 87 -11.35 -0.08 -26.57
CA PHE A 87 -11.30 1.28 -27.08
C PHE A 87 -9.90 1.62 -27.60
N LEU A 88 -9.76 1.80 -28.92
CA LEU A 88 -8.46 1.93 -29.60
C LEU A 88 -7.69 3.21 -29.24
N ASP A 89 -8.40 4.27 -28.85
CA ASP A 89 -7.78 5.56 -28.49
C ASP A 89 -7.39 5.65 -27.00
N LEU A 90 -7.49 4.54 -26.23
CA LEU A 90 -6.94 4.38 -24.90
C LEU A 90 -5.79 3.38 -24.93
N ILE A 91 -4.57 3.88 -24.83
CA ILE A 91 -3.35 3.09 -24.85
C ILE A 91 -2.79 3.04 -23.43
N GLU A 92 -2.71 1.83 -22.86
CA GLU A 92 -2.13 1.60 -21.54
C GLU A 92 -0.77 0.92 -21.70
N ILE A 93 0.24 1.51 -21.10
CA ILE A 93 1.62 1.06 -21.13
C ILE A 93 2.07 0.86 -19.71
N ASP A 94 2.50 -0.34 -19.36
CA ASP A 94 3.20 -0.63 -18.12
C ASP A 94 4.70 -0.39 -18.35
N ALA A 95 5.24 0.65 -17.73
CA ALA A 95 6.65 1.00 -17.87
C ALA A 95 7.59 -0.05 -17.24
N ALA A 96 7.11 -0.92 -16.35
CA ALA A 96 7.90 -2.03 -15.83
C ALA A 96 8.20 -3.09 -16.91
N SER A 97 7.30 -3.26 -17.89
CA SER A 97 7.44 -4.20 -19.00
C SER A 97 8.00 -3.53 -20.26
N ASN A 98 7.92 -2.20 -20.39
CA ASN A 98 8.28 -1.42 -21.57
C ASN A 98 9.26 -0.30 -21.19
N THR A 99 10.47 -0.67 -20.80
CA THR A 99 11.49 0.26 -20.27
C THR A 99 12.38 0.88 -21.35
N SER A 100 12.33 0.36 -22.58
CA SER A 100 13.27 0.71 -23.63
C SER A 100 12.97 2.08 -24.25
N VAL A 101 14.02 2.70 -24.78
CA VAL A 101 13.91 3.96 -25.52
C VAL A 101 13.14 3.77 -26.82
N ASP A 102 13.26 2.59 -27.43
CA ASP A 102 12.63 2.29 -28.71
C ASP A 102 11.11 2.15 -28.55
N ASP A 103 10.62 1.57 -27.44
CA ASP A 103 9.19 1.54 -27.11
C ASP A 103 8.60 2.95 -27.03
N VAL A 104 9.32 3.88 -26.39
CA VAL A 104 8.88 5.29 -26.25
C VAL A 104 9.01 6.05 -27.57
N ARG A 105 10.00 5.75 -28.41
CA ARG A 105 10.10 6.33 -29.75
C ARG A 105 8.95 5.86 -30.66
N GLU A 106 8.62 4.59 -30.64
CA GLU A 106 7.46 4.04 -31.36
C GLU A 106 6.15 4.70 -30.87
N LEU A 107 6.04 4.89 -29.55
CA LEU A 107 4.94 5.64 -28.99
C LEU A 107 4.86 7.07 -29.55
N ARG A 108 5.99 7.81 -29.54
CA ARG A 108 6.06 9.17 -30.07
C ARG A 108 5.66 9.26 -31.54
N ASP A 109 6.03 8.29 -32.35
CA ASP A 109 5.67 8.28 -33.75
C ASP A 109 4.16 8.05 -33.96
N LYS A 110 3.52 7.27 -33.05
CA LYS A 110 2.07 7.02 -33.03
C LYS A 110 1.23 8.19 -32.47
N ILE A 111 1.83 9.09 -31.69
CA ILE A 111 1.13 10.23 -31.06
C ILE A 111 0.56 11.21 -32.09
N ASN A 112 1.25 11.41 -33.20
CA ASN A 112 0.87 12.39 -34.21
C ASN A 112 -0.40 11.96 -35.00
N PHE A 113 -0.79 10.70 -34.95
CA PHE A 113 -2.00 10.23 -35.65
C PHE A 113 -3.26 10.64 -34.89
N ALA A 114 -4.25 11.15 -35.61
CA ALA A 114 -5.54 11.51 -35.04
C ALA A 114 -6.24 10.31 -34.37
N PRO A 115 -7.10 10.56 -33.35
CA PRO A 115 -7.93 9.51 -32.76
C PRO A 115 -8.79 8.80 -33.80
N SER A 116 -9.02 7.51 -33.60
CA SER A 116 -9.84 6.69 -34.52
C SER A 116 -11.33 6.76 -34.23
N GLN A 117 -11.71 6.84 -32.96
CA GLN A 117 -13.10 6.79 -32.48
C GLN A 117 -13.43 7.91 -31.50
N GLY A 118 -12.47 8.32 -30.69
CA GLY A 118 -12.62 9.30 -29.63
C GLY A 118 -12.37 10.74 -30.06
N LYS A 119 -12.62 11.67 -29.14
CA LYS A 119 -12.16 13.05 -29.26
C LYS A 119 -10.68 13.19 -28.94
N TYR A 120 -10.21 12.38 -27.98
CA TYR A 120 -8.84 12.38 -27.49
C TYR A 120 -8.22 11.01 -27.56
N LYS A 121 -6.93 10.95 -27.91
CA LYS A 121 -6.08 9.79 -27.79
C LYS A 121 -5.37 9.86 -26.42
N VAL A 122 -5.66 8.90 -25.55
CA VAL A 122 -5.19 8.93 -24.16
C VAL A 122 -4.14 7.88 -23.94
N TYR A 123 -2.99 8.30 -23.44
CA TYR A 123 -1.88 7.45 -23.07
C TYR A 123 -1.76 7.36 -21.55
N ILE A 124 -2.01 6.18 -20.97
CA ILE A 124 -1.77 5.88 -19.58
C ILE A 124 -0.43 5.15 -19.49
N ILE A 125 0.55 5.74 -18.81
CA ILE A 125 1.85 5.12 -18.54
C ILE A 125 1.90 4.81 -17.05
N ASP A 126 1.72 3.54 -16.72
CA ASP A 126 1.76 3.07 -15.33
C ASP A 126 3.19 2.78 -14.90
N GLU A 127 3.48 2.97 -13.61
CA GLU A 127 4.81 2.89 -12.98
C GLU A 127 5.89 3.63 -13.78
N VAL A 128 5.55 4.84 -14.22
CA VAL A 128 6.39 5.66 -15.12
C VAL A 128 7.82 5.89 -14.62
N HIS A 129 8.07 5.78 -13.30
CA HIS A 129 9.40 5.86 -12.71
C HIS A 129 10.35 4.73 -13.16
N MET A 130 9.84 3.67 -13.78
CA MET A 130 10.63 2.57 -14.35
C MET A 130 11.21 2.90 -15.73
N LEU A 131 10.76 3.98 -16.37
CA LEU A 131 11.33 4.43 -17.64
C LEU A 131 12.79 4.85 -17.48
N SER A 132 13.61 4.54 -18.47
CA SER A 132 14.99 5.03 -18.54
C SER A 132 15.05 6.56 -18.71
N THR A 133 16.15 7.18 -18.31
CA THR A 133 16.36 8.63 -18.50
C THR A 133 16.22 9.05 -19.96
N SER A 134 16.67 8.23 -20.89
CA SER A 134 16.56 8.47 -22.34
C SER A 134 15.11 8.36 -22.83
N ALA A 135 14.29 7.46 -22.24
CA ALA A 135 12.87 7.37 -22.52
C ALA A 135 12.11 8.60 -22.00
N PHE A 136 12.42 9.08 -20.79
CA PHE A 136 11.89 10.36 -20.31
C PHE A 136 12.22 11.53 -21.23
N ASN A 137 13.47 11.64 -21.68
CA ASN A 137 13.88 12.70 -22.59
C ASN A 137 13.13 12.64 -23.94
N ALA A 138 12.81 11.45 -24.43
CA ALA A 138 12.01 11.30 -25.63
C ALA A 138 10.54 11.80 -25.45
N LEU A 139 9.99 11.65 -24.24
CA LEU A 139 8.65 12.14 -23.92
C LEU A 139 8.59 13.66 -23.68
N LEU A 140 9.69 14.29 -23.20
CA LEU A 140 9.71 15.71 -22.84
C LEU A 140 9.23 16.61 -23.99
N LYS A 141 9.70 16.36 -25.22
CA LYS A 141 9.32 17.14 -26.38
C LYS A 141 7.80 17.13 -26.65
N THR A 142 7.18 15.98 -26.46
CA THR A 142 5.73 15.84 -26.63
C THR A 142 4.92 16.39 -25.46
N LEU A 143 5.51 16.40 -24.25
CA LEU A 143 4.90 17.03 -23.08
C LEU A 143 4.96 18.57 -23.14
N GLU A 144 5.98 19.12 -23.83
CA GLU A 144 6.12 20.57 -24.07
C GLU A 144 5.17 21.09 -25.13
N GLU A 145 5.08 20.38 -26.25
CA GLU A 145 4.26 20.75 -27.42
C GLU A 145 3.33 19.58 -27.78
N PRO A 146 2.34 19.27 -26.93
CA PRO A 146 1.42 18.15 -27.17
C PRO A 146 0.45 18.47 -28.30
N PRO A 147 0.14 17.51 -29.19
CA PRO A 147 -0.96 17.63 -30.13
C PRO A 147 -2.30 17.85 -29.36
N ASN A 148 -3.18 18.68 -29.88
CA ASN A 148 -4.43 19.05 -29.22
C ASN A 148 -5.38 17.89 -28.89
N HIS A 149 -5.19 16.75 -29.54
CA HIS A 149 -5.99 15.54 -29.38
C HIS A 149 -5.36 14.51 -28.43
N VAL A 150 -4.23 14.82 -27.78
CA VAL A 150 -3.49 13.89 -26.94
C VAL A 150 -3.58 14.26 -25.47
N ILE A 151 -3.81 13.25 -24.62
CA ILE A 151 -3.76 13.38 -23.17
C ILE A 151 -2.79 12.31 -22.63
N PHE A 152 -1.83 12.76 -21.83
CA PHE A 152 -0.94 11.87 -21.07
C PHE A 152 -1.41 11.75 -19.64
N ILE A 153 -1.44 10.53 -19.09
CA ILE A 153 -1.68 10.25 -17.69
C ILE A 153 -0.56 9.35 -17.19
N LEU A 154 0.38 9.95 -16.48
CA LEU A 154 1.52 9.25 -15.90
C LEU A 154 1.14 8.79 -14.50
N ALA A 155 1.32 7.53 -14.17
CA ALA A 155 1.08 7.00 -12.83
C ALA A 155 2.38 6.49 -12.20
N THR A 156 2.61 6.77 -10.91
CA THR A 156 3.82 6.34 -10.21
C THR A 156 3.55 6.06 -8.73
N THR A 157 4.29 5.11 -8.18
CA THR A 157 4.40 4.90 -6.74
C THR A 157 5.56 5.69 -6.13
N GLU A 158 6.54 6.15 -6.95
CA GLU A 158 7.79 6.77 -6.51
C GLU A 158 8.02 8.12 -7.20
N ILE A 159 7.33 9.15 -6.72
CA ILE A 159 7.39 10.49 -7.31
C ILE A 159 8.80 11.10 -7.29
N HIS A 160 9.61 10.76 -6.29
CA HIS A 160 10.98 11.27 -6.13
C HIS A 160 11.94 10.81 -7.24
N LYS A 161 11.58 9.75 -7.98
CA LYS A 161 12.34 9.26 -9.14
C LYS A 161 11.97 9.96 -10.45
N ILE A 162 10.92 10.79 -10.45
CA ILE A 162 10.48 11.50 -11.66
C ILE A 162 11.31 12.78 -11.86
N PRO A 163 11.87 13.00 -13.05
CA PRO A 163 12.64 14.21 -13.34
C PRO A 163 11.81 15.50 -13.13
N ALA A 164 12.43 16.52 -12.55
CA ALA A 164 11.77 17.81 -12.30
C ALA A 164 11.23 18.47 -13.59
N THR A 165 11.87 18.22 -14.72
CA THR A 165 11.44 18.66 -16.05
C THR A 165 10.10 18.06 -16.48
N VAL A 166 9.78 16.84 -16.09
CA VAL A 166 8.48 16.18 -16.32
C VAL A 166 7.46 16.70 -15.32
N LEU A 167 7.85 16.80 -14.02
CA LEU A 167 6.97 17.30 -12.96
C LEU A 167 6.39 18.69 -13.27
N SER A 168 7.21 19.59 -13.82
CA SER A 168 6.81 20.97 -14.15
C SER A 168 5.79 21.07 -15.30
N ARG A 169 5.61 20.02 -16.08
CA ARG A 169 4.73 19.99 -17.26
C ARG A 169 3.44 19.17 -17.02
N CYS A 170 3.33 18.54 -15.87
CA CYS A 170 2.17 17.70 -15.52
C CYS A 170 1.34 18.32 -14.40
N GLN A 171 0.03 18.21 -14.51
CA GLN A 171 -0.87 18.51 -13.40
C GLN A 171 -0.81 17.37 -12.40
N ARG A 172 -0.32 17.64 -11.17
CA ARG A 172 -0.03 16.64 -10.16
C ARG A 172 -1.24 16.36 -9.28
N PHE A 173 -1.52 15.06 -9.03
CA PHE A 173 -2.53 14.54 -8.13
C PHE A 173 -1.93 13.51 -7.18
N GLU A 174 -2.10 13.73 -5.87
CA GLU A 174 -1.55 12.87 -4.83
C GLU A 174 -2.62 11.95 -4.26
N PHE A 175 -2.52 10.66 -4.59
CA PHE A 175 -3.37 9.61 -4.06
C PHE A 175 -2.90 9.22 -2.66
N ARG A 176 -3.85 9.17 -1.72
CA ARG A 176 -3.58 8.82 -0.33
C ARG A 176 -3.96 7.37 -0.04
N ARG A 177 -3.38 6.80 1.02
CA ARG A 177 -3.84 5.52 1.56
C ARG A 177 -5.30 5.66 1.97
N ILE A 178 -6.09 4.62 1.67
CA ILE A 178 -7.52 4.60 1.99
C ILE A 178 -7.66 4.15 3.46
N PRO A 179 -8.37 4.90 4.31
CA PRO A 179 -8.61 4.50 5.70
C PRO A 179 -9.32 3.14 5.80
N ALA A 180 -8.91 2.32 6.77
CA ALA A 180 -9.45 0.98 6.95
C ALA A 180 -11.00 0.93 7.05
N PRO A 181 -11.70 1.85 7.76
CA PRO A 181 -13.16 1.84 7.80
C PRO A 181 -13.81 2.00 6.42
N ILE A 182 -13.20 2.79 5.53
CA ILE A 182 -13.69 2.98 4.14
C ILE A 182 -13.50 1.69 3.34
N ILE A 183 -12.36 1.01 3.50
CA ILE A 183 -12.09 -0.30 2.87
C ILE A 183 -13.11 -1.32 3.35
N VAL A 184 -13.34 -1.44 4.66
CA VAL A 184 -14.33 -2.36 5.24
C VAL A 184 -15.71 -2.15 4.63
N LYS A 185 -16.18 -0.90 4.56
CA LYS A 185 -17.49 -0.57 3.96
C LYS A 185 -17.58 -1.01 2.50
N LYS A 186 -16.50 -0.81 1.71
CA LYS A 186 -16.46 -1.25 0.31
C LYS A 186 -16.44 -2.78 0.20
N LEU A 187 -15.66 -3.47 1.05
CA LEU A 187 -15.61 -4.93 1.11
C LEU A 187 -16.98 -5.53 1.51
N GLN A 188 -17.67 -4.94 2.48
CA GLN A 188 -19.03 -5.36 2.86
C GLN A 188 -20.04 -5.27 1.71
N THR A 189 -19.92 -4.23 0.87
CA THR A 189 -20.76 -4.10 -0.31
C THR A 189 -20.42 -5.18 -1.34
N LEU A 190 -19.12 -5.41 -1.59
CA LEU A 190 -18.62 -6.40 -2.51
C LEU A 190 -19.07 -7.82 -2.09
N THR A 191 -18.82 -8.21 -0.85
CA THR A 191 -19.11 -9.56 -0.36
C THR A 191 -20.62 -9.88 -0.39
N LYS A 192 -21.48 -8.88 -0.13
CA LYS A 192 -22.93 -9.01 -0.29
C LYS A 192 -23.34 -9.26 -1.75
N GLN A 193 -22.75 -8.55 -2.71
CA GLN A 193 -23.11 -8.69 -4.13
C GLN A 193 -22.57 -9.98 -4.76
N GLU A 194 -21.40 -10.43 -4.30
CA GLU A 194 -20.79 -11.71 -4.74
C GLU A 194 -21.27 -12.93 -3.94
N ASN A 195 -22.17 -12.74 -2.96
CA ASN A 195 -22.65 -13.80 -2.05
C ASN A 195 -21.52 -14.54 -1.30
N ILE A 196 -20.50 -13.80 -0.88
CA ILE A 196 -19.39 -14.30 -0.07
C ILE A 196 -19.76 -14.17 1.40
N ASP A 197 -19.83 -15.31 2.12
CA ASP A 197 -20.08 -15.31 3.56
C ASP A 197 -18.77 -15.09 4.33
N ILE A 198 -18.61 -13.89 4.90
CA ILE A 198 -17.41 -13.48 5.63
C ILE A 198 -17.77 -12.71 6.90
N GLU A 199 -17.12 -13.05 8.01
CA GLU A 199 -17.35 -12.41 9.29
C GLU A 199 -16.84 -10.94 9.29
N PRO A 200 -17.55 -10.02 10.00
CA PRO A 200 -17.13 -8.61 10.08
C PRO A 200 -15.72 -8.43 10.62
N GLU A 201 -15.32 -9.27 11.58
CA GLU A 201 -13.99 -9.26 12.20
C GLU A 201 -12.90 -9.66 11.19
N ALA A 202 -13.19 -10.63 10.31
CA ALA A 202 -12.29 -11.02 9.22
C ALA A 202 -12.15 -9.89 8.19
N LEU A 203 -13.23 -9.15 7.86
CA LEU A 203 -13.15 -7.97 6.98
C LEU A 203 -12.31 -6.86 7.58
N ASN A 204 -12.42 -6.63 8.89
CA ASN A 204 -11.57 -5.64 9.59
C ASN A 204 -10.09 -6.04 9.54
N LEU A 205 -9.78 -7.33 9.76
CA LEU A 205 -8.42 -7.85 9.66
C LEU A 205 -7.85 -7.65 8.24
N ILE A 206 -8.59 -8.02 7.20
CA ILE A 206 -8.21 -7.84 5.80
C ILE A 206 -7.94 -6.36 5.48
N ALA A 207 -8.81 -5.47 5.91
CA ALA A 207 -8.67 -4.04 5.65
C ALA A 207 -7.42 -3.44 6.31
N ARG A 208 -7.04 -3.91 7.51
CA ARG A 208 -5.80 -3.52 8.18
C ARG A 208 -4.58 -4.07 7.45
N GLN A 209 -4.60 -5.35 7.11
CA GLN A 209 -3.50 -6.02 6.40
C GLN A 209 -3.22 -5.39 5.03
N ALA A 210 -4.25 -4.90 4.35
CA ALA A 210 -4.13 -4.21 3.07
C ALA A 210 -3.45 -2.82 3.16
N THR A 211 -3.19 -2.30 4.35
CA THR A 211 -2.45 -1.05 4.61
C THR A 211 -2.86 0.14 3.74
N GLY A 212 -4.17 0.26 3.45
CA GLY A 212 -4.74 1.35 2.67
C GLY A 212 -4.78 1.11 1.15
N ALA A 213 -4.48 -0.11 0.68
CA ALA A 213 -4.55 -0.55 -0.72
C ALA A 213 -5.83 -1.36 -0.98
N LEU A 214 -6.87 -0.74 -1.54
CA LEU A 214 -8.14 -1.42 -1.80
C LEU A 214 -8.01 -2.63 -2.74
N ARG A 215 -7.13 -2.55 -3.74
CA ARG A 215 -6.88 -3.67 -4.67
C ARG A 215 -6.38 -4.91 -3.93
N ASP A 216 -5.46 -4.71 -2.98
CA ASP A 216 -4.86 -5.80 -2.22
C ASP A 216 -5.91 -6.37 -1.23
N ALA A 217 -6.75 -5.52 -0.61
CA ALA A 217 -7.87 -5.95 0.21
C ALA A 217 -8.86 -6.84 -0.56
N ILE A 218 -9.24 -6.46 -1.78
CA ILE A 218 -10.14 -7.26 -2.64
C ILE A 218 -9.47 -8.58 -3.04
N SER A 219 -8.16 -8.57 -3.33
CA SER A 219 -7.43 -9.79 -3.68
C SER A 219 -7.36 -10.77 -2.50
N LEU A 220 -7.23 -10.28 -1.27
CA LEU A 220 -7.27 -11.11 -0.06
C LEU A 220 -8.67 -11.73 0.16
N VAL A 221 -9.75 -10.98 -0.09
CA VAL A 221 -11.13 -11.53 -0.06
C VAL A 221 -11.29 -12.62 -1.12
N ASP A 222 -10.82 -12.41 -2.34
CA ASP A 222 -10.86 -13.39 -3.44
C ASP A 222 -10.14 -14.69 -3.06
N GLN A 223 -8.94 -14.57 -2.49
CA GLN A 223 -8.13 -15.69 -2.02
C GLN A 223 -8.83 -16.46 -0.89
N LEU A 224 -9.35 -15.77 0.13
CA LEU A 224 -10.04 -16.39 1.25
C LEU A 224 -11.34 -17.09 0.83
N SER A 225 -12.11 -16.48 -0.08
CA SER A 225 -13.35 -17.06 -0.59
C SER A 225 -13.11 -18.33 -1.44
N SER A 226 -11.91 -18.47 -2.01
CA SER A 226 -11.51 -19.67 -2.77
C SER A 226 -11.22 -20.87 -1.86
N ILE A 227 -10.83 -20.61 -0.59
CA ILE A 227 -10.46 -21.66 0.39
C ILE A 227 -11.67 -22.14 1.16
N SER A 228 -12.57 -21.25 1.55
CA SER A 228 -13.74 -21.60 2.36
C SER A 228 -15.00 -20.87 1.92
N LYS A 229 -16.14 -21.60 1.97
CA LYS A 229 -17.46 -21.01 1.70
C LYS A 229 -17.88 -20.00 2.75
N LYS A 230 -17.43 -20.19 4.01
CA LYS A 230 -17.62 -19.24 5.11
C LYS A 230 -16.27 -18.86 5.65
N VAL A 231 -15.90 -17.60 5.51
CA VAL A 231 -14.63 -17.04 5.99
C VAL A 231 -14.82 -16.51 7.40
N THR A 232 -14.31 -17.25 8.38
CA THR A 232 -14.28 -16.84 9.79
C THR A 232 -12.98 -16.12 10.12
N LEU A 233 -12.95 -15.42 11.25
CA LEU A 233 -11.75 -14.75 11.72
C LEU A 233 -10.53 -15.70 11.84
N PRO A 234 -10.63 -16.91 12.43
CA PRO A 234 -9.51 -17.86 12.47
C PRO A 234 -8.97 -18.23 11.09
N ILE A 235 -9.85 -18.53 10.11
CA ILE A 235 -9.43 -18.85 8.74
C ILE A 235 -8.68 -17.67 8.09
N ALA A 236 -9.16 -16.45 8.33
CA ALA A 236 -8.47 -15.25 7.84
C ALA A 236 -7.11 -15.05 8.54
N GLN A 237 -7.04 -15.34 9.84
CA GLN A 237 -5.79 -15.27 10.59
C GLN A 237 -4.76 -16.29 10.10
N ASP A 238 -5.16 -17.52 9.86
CA ASP A 238 -4.30 -18.58 9.35
C ASP A 238 -3.71 -18.22 8.00
N LEU A 239 -4.57 -17.83 7.04
CA LEU A 239 -4.11 -17.49 5.69
C LEU A 239 -3.21 -16.24 5.67
N LEU A 240 -3.54 -15.25 6.47
CA LEU A 240 -2.78 -13.99 6.53
C LEU A 240 -1.52 -14.10 7.40
N GLY A 241 -1.27 -15.29 7.96
CA GLY A 241 -0.14 -15.53 8.86
C GLY A 241 -0.25 -14.77 10.18
N THR A 242 -1.47 -14.38 10.58
CA THR A 242 -1.73 -13.68 11.85
C THR A 242 -2.08 -14.64 12.98
N ALA A 243 -2.19 -15.94 12.71
CA ALA A 243 -2.31 -17.01 13.73
C ALA A 243 -1.08 -17.09 14.66
N THR A 244 -0.02 -16.40 14.34
CA THR A 244 1.21 -16.29 15.12
C THR A 244 1.06 -15.40 16.37
N ASN A 245 -0.12 -14.83 16.63
CA ASN A 245 -0.29 -13.96 17.80
C ASN A 245 0.08 -14.68 19.11
N GLN A 246 -0.23 -15.96 19.27
CA GLN A 246 0.13 -16.68 20.47
C GLN A 246 1.65 -16.89 20.59
N ALA A 247 2.33 -17.26 19.50
CA ALA A 247 3.79 -17.42 19.50
C ALA A 247 4.52 -16.09 19.76
N VAL A 248 3.96 -14.96 19.28
CA VAL A 248 4.51 -13.61 19.56
C VAL A 248 4.29 -13.22 21.04
N ILE A 249 3.11 -13.53 21.58
CA ILE A 249 2.79 -13.32 23.01
C ILE A 249 3.75 -14.15 23.87
N ASP A 250 3.89 -15.43 23.56
CA ASP A 250 4.76 -16.36 24.28
C ASP A 250 6.24 -15.95 24.17
N LEU A 251 6.68 -15.46 22.99
CA LEU A 251 8.03 -14.93 22.78
C LEU A 251 8.28 -13.68 23.64
N THR A 252 7.30 -12.78 23.69
CA THR A 252 7.40 -11.55 24.52
C THR A 252 7.43 -11.91 26.00
N ASP A 253 6.63 -12.89 26.43
CA ASP A 253 6.64 -13.40 27.80
C ASP A 253 8.00 -14.04 28.14
N ALA A 254 8.63 -14.76 27.20
CA ALA A 254 9.98 -15.29 27.37
C ALA A 254 11.05 -14.19 27.49
N ILE A 255 10.92 -13.08 26.73
CA ILE A 255 11.78 -11.90 26.85
C ILE A 255 11.64 -11.27 28.24
N ILE A 256 10.41 -11.07 28.71
CA ILE A 256 10.14 -10.48 30.04
C ILE A 256 10.73 -11.35 31.15
N LYS A 257 10.60 -12.67 31.03
CA LYS A 257 11.13 -13.66 31.99
C LYS A 257 12.63 -13.94 31.82
N GLN A 258 13.27 -13.39 30.81
CA GLN A 258 14.66 -13.65 30.42
C GLN A 258 14.98 -15.16 30.23
N ASP A 259 14.01 -15.91 29.71
CA ASP A 259 14.15 -17.35 29.51
C ASP A 259 14.78 -17.65 28.15
N GLN A 260 16.12 -17.84 28.17
CA GLN A 260 16.94 -18.03 26.95
C GLN A 260 16.49 -19.23 26.11
N SER A 261 16.16 -20.34 26.75
CA SER A 261 15.82 -21.60 26.07
C SER A 261 14.42 -21.50 25.44
N ARG A 262 13.48 -21.00 26.20
CA ARG A 262 12.07 -20.95 25.80
C ARG A 262 11.83 -20.11 24.54
N GLY A 263 12.46 -18.93 24.44
CA GLY A 263 12.29 -18.09 23.28
C GLY A 263 12.89 -18.67 22.00
N LEU A 264 14.03 -19.34 22.08
CA LEU A 264 14.61 -20.05 20.94
C LEU A 264 13.73 -21.23 20.50
N GLU A 265 13.16 -21.99 21.45
CA GLU A 265 12.20 -23.06 21.14
C GLU A 265 10.95 -22.53 20.41
N ILE A 266 10.41 -21.37 20.85
CA ILE A 266 9.25 -20.74 20.22
C ILE A 266 9.58 -20.33 18.77
N ILE A 267 10.73 -19.68 18.55
CA ILE A 267 11.20 -19.28 17.23
C ILE A 267 11.34 -20.52 16.33
N GLN A 268 12.01 -21.55 16.81
CA GLN A 268 12.24 -22.76 16.04
C GLN A 268 10.94 -23.49 15.72
N THR A 269 10.03 -23.63 16.68
CA THR A 269 8.70 -24.23 16.48
C THR A 269 7.88 -23.47 15.45
N ALA A 270 7.91 -22.13 15.47
CA ALA A 270 7.23 -21.30 14.48
C ALA A 270 7.81 -21.51 13.06
N LEU A 271 9.13 -21.56 12.93
CA LEU A 271 9.79 -21.79 11.63
C LEU A 271 9.55 -23.22 11.11
N ASP A 272 9.61 -24.23 11.97
CA ASP A 272 9.35 -25.63 11.62
C ASP A 272 7.89 -25.84 11.18
N SER A 273 6.96 -25.06 11.70
CA SER A 273 5.55 -25.02 11.25
C SER A 273 5.34 -24.27 9.92
N GLY A 274 6.40 -23.75 9.32
CA GLY A 274 6.37 -23.07 8.01
C GLY A 274 6.15 -21.55 8.07
N ALA A 275 6.27 -20.91 9.25
CA ALA A 275 6.19 -19.47 9.35
C ALA A 275 7.38 -18.81 8.64
N ASP A 276 7.12 -17.74 7.87
CA ASP A 276 8.17 -16.89 7.31
C ASP A 276 8.84 -16.07 8.42
N SER A 277 10.17 -16.17 8.55
CA SER A 277 10.93 -15.52 9.60
C SER A 277 10.78 -14.00 9.63
N ARG A 278 10.68 -13.36 8.46
CA ARG A 278 10.49 -11.91 8.34
C ARG A 278 9.08 -11.50 8.75
N GLN A 279 8.09 -12.34 8.38
CA GLN A 279 6.70 -12.14 8.79
C GLN A 279 6.56 -12.23 10.30
N PHE A 280 7.18 -13.24 10.92
CA PHE A 280 7.19 -13.40 12.37
C PHE A 280 7.88 -12.21 13.07
N ALA A 281 9.03 -11.74 12.56
CA ALA A 281 9.69 -10.54 13.06
C ALA A 281 8.78 -9.30 12.98
N ARG A 282 8.08 -9.09 11.86
CA ARG A 282 7.15 -7.97 11.70
C ARG A 282 6.01 -8.01 12.70
N GLN A 283 5.43 -9.18 12.94
CA GLN A 283 4.37 -9.35 13.92
C GLN A 283 4.85 -9.08 15.34
N THR A 284 6.08 -9.49 15.66
CA THR A 284 6.71 -9.17 16.94
C THR A 284 6.91 -7.66 17.09
N VAL A 285 7.38 -6.98 16.05
CA VAL A 285 7.51 -5.50 16.03
C VAL A 285 6.15 -4.82 16.22
N GLU A 286 5.10 -5.28 15.53
CA GLU A 286 3.75 -4.72 15.68
C GLU A 286 3.23 -4.89 17.11
N TYR A 287 3.39 -6.07 17.70
CA TYR A 287 3.00 -6.34 19.08
C TYR A 287 3.75 -5.44 20.07
N LEU A 288 5.07 -5.36 19.99
CA LEU A 288 5.91 -4.52 20.85
C LEU A 288 5.60 -3.02 20.69
N ARG A 289 5.32 -2.57 19.46
CA ARG A 289 4.86 -1.19 19.19
C ARG A 289 3.53 -0.90 19.88
N ASP A 290 2.60 -1.84 19.86
CA ASP A 290 1.31 -1.67 20.53
C ASP A 290 1.48 -1.67 22.07
N LEU A 291 2.42 -2.45 22.62
CA LEU A 291 2.82 -2.35 24.04
C LEU A 291 3.37 -0.95 24.38
N LEU A 292 4.20 -0.39 23.50
CA LEU A 292 4.74 0.95 23.69
C LEU A 292 3.61 2.01 23.68
N ILE A 293 2.63 1.90 22.79
CA ILE A 293 1.46 2.78 22.73
C ILE A 293 0.62 2.68 24.02
N ILE A 294 0.42 1.47 24.55
CA ILE A 294 -0.28 1.23 25.81
C ILE A 294 0.50 1.91 26.95
N LYS A 295 1.81 1.69 27.03
CA LYS A 295 2.68 2.27 28.06
C LYS A 295 2.70 3.80 28.05
N LEU A 296 2.60 4.41 26.87
CA LEU A 296 2.51 5.86 26.70
C LEU A 296 1.09 6.43 26.97
N GLY A 297 0.13 5.59 27.39
CA GLY A 297 -1.21 6.01 27.80
C GLY A 297 -2.21 6.21 26.65
N VAL A 298 -1.86 5.85 25.41
CA VAL A 298 -2.71 6.05 24.22
C VAL A 298 -3.41 4.74 23.78
N GLY A 299 -3.32 3.68 24.57
CA GLY A 299 -3.82 2.32 24.27
C GLY A 299 -5.33 2.20 24.06
N LYS A 300 -6.14 3.22 24.40
CA LYS A 300 -7.60 3.23 24.18
C LYS A 300 -7.99 3.19 22.70
N GLN A 301 -7.10 3.59 21.80
CA GLN A 301 -7.33 3.62 20.35
C GLN A 301 -7.05 2.26 19.67
N LEU A 302 -6.47 1.30 20.40
CA LEU A 302 -6.22 -0.05 19.89
C LEU A 302 -7.51 -0.88 20.02
N GLU A 303 -7.97 -1.40 18.90
CA GLU A 303 -9.12 -2.31 18.86
C GLU A 303 -8.64 -3.73 19.21
N LEU A 304 -8.56 -4.03 20.49
CA LEU A 304 -8.14 -5.33 21.05
C LEU A 304 -9.32 -6.01 21.74
N THR A 305 -9.32 -7.35 21.75
CA THR A 305 -10.26 -8.10 22.61
C THR A 305 -9.89 -7.87 24.10
N PRO A 306 -10.83 -7.96 25.03
CA PRO A 306 -10.55 -7.77 26.45
C PRO A 306 -9.40 -8.64 26.97
N GLU A 307 -9.36 -9.93 26.57
CA GLU A 307 -8.35 -10.89 27.01
C GLU A 307 -6.94 -10.51 26.51
N VAL A 308 -6.81 -10.16 25.22
CA VAL A 308 -5.52 -9.70 24.64
C VAL A 308 -5.09 -8.38 25.28
N ARG A 309 -6.02 -7.49 25.55
CA ARG A 309 -5.72 -6.20 26.20
C ARG A 309 -5.15 -6.40 27.60
N ASP A 310 -5.69 -7.33 28.39
CA ASP A 310 -5.20 -7.60 29.73
C ASP A 310 -3.76 -8.16 29.71
N ILE A 311 -3.46 -9.09 28.80
CA ILE A 311 -2.11 -9.61 28.60
C ILE A 311 -1.15 -8.51 28.17
N MET A 312 -1.55 -7.67 27.20
CA MET A 312 -0.72 -6.58 26.74
C MET A 312 -0.46 -5.51 27.80
N ASN A 313 -1.43 -5.22 28.67
CA ASN A 313 -1.23 -4.33 29.80
C ASN A 313 -0.19 -4.88 30.77
N GLN A 314 -0.25 -6.17 31.11
CA GLN A 314 0.73 -6.83 31.97
C GLN A 314 2.15 -6.77 31.37
N HIS A 315 2.28 -7.07 30.07
CA HIS A 315 3.56 -6.97 29.38
C HIS A 315 4.09 -5.53 29.32
N ALA A 316 3.23 -4.54 29.06
CA ALA A 316 3.62 -3.14 29.02
C ALA A 316 4.07 -2.61 30.40
N GLU A 317 3.45 -3.08 31.49
CA GLU A 317 3.88 -2.74 32.86
C GLU A 317 5.24 -3.35 33.20
N SER A 318 5.51 -4.56 32.70
CA SER A 318 6.71 -5.34 33.02
C SER A 318 7.98 -4.88 32.29
N MET A 319 7.89 -4.06 31.25
CA MET A 319 9.02 -3.63 30.43
C MET A 319 9.23 -2.11 30.53
N GLN A 320 10.49 -1.65 30.47
CA GLN A 320 10.79 -0.21 30.42
C GLN A 320 10.65 0.33 28.97
N THR A 321 10.44 1.64 28.83
CA THR A 321 10.27 2.27 27.49
C THR A 321 11.53 2.13 26.65
N GLU A 322 12.70 2.32 27.26
CA GLU A 322 14.02 2.20 26.63
C GLU A 322 14.27 0.75 26.16
N GLN A 323 13.87 -0.22 26.98
CA GLN A 323 13.94 -1.63 26.63
C GLN A 323 13.04 -1.95 25.43
N LEU A 324 11.78 -1.50 25.44
CA LEU A 324 10.84 -1.70 24.33
C LEU A 324 11.37 -1.11 23.02
N THR A 325 11.92 0.12 23.07
CA THR A 325 12.47 0.75 21.86
C THR A 325 13.67 0.01 21.31
N SER A 326 14.59 -0.44 22.16
CA SER A 326 15.75 -1.23 21.73
C SER A 326 15.34 -2.57 21.07
N ILE A 327 14.39 -3.29 21.68
CA ILE A 327 13.90 -4.56 21.15
C ILE A 327 13.17 -4.36 19.82
N ILE A 328 12.35 -3.31 19.69
CA ILE A 328 11.68 -2.94 18.43
C ILE A 328 12.72 -2.71 17.32
N GLU A 329 13.81 -2.01 17.60
CA GLU A 329 14.88 -1.78 16.63
C GLU A 329 15.54 -3.08 16.16
N ASP A 330 15.84 -4.01 17.08
CA ASP A 330 16.50 -5.25 16.75
C ASP A 330 15.59 -6.20 15.93
N PHE A 331 14.33 -6.35 16.31
CA PHE A 331 13.36 -7.11 15.51
C PHE A 331 13.02 -6.43 14.18
N SER A 332 13.06 -5.08 14.09
CA SER A 332 12.90 -4.35 12.84
C SER A 332 14.04 -4.62 11.86
N LYS A 333 15.29 -4.75 12.36
CA LYS A 333 16.44 -5.18 11.55
C LYS A 333 16.22 -6.61 11.02
N ALA A 334 15.79 -7.54 11.88
CA ALA A 334 15.48 -8.91 11.49
C ALA A 334 14.36 -8.98 10.43
N ALA A 335 13.34 -8.10 10.52
CA ALA A 335 12.23 -8.01 9.57
C ALA A 335 12.64 -7.50 8.18
N THR A 336 13.76 -6.76 8.06
CA THR A 336 14.22 -6.11 6.83
C THR A 336 15.49 -6.75 6.25
N ASP A 337 16.19 -7.62 6.99
CA ASP A 337 17.46 -8.20 6.56
C ASP A 337 17.29 -9.12 5.35
N GLN A 338 17.98 -8.77 4.25
CA GLN A 338 18.01 -9.54 2.99
C GLN A 338 19.23 -10.46 2.89
N LYS A 339 20.18 -10.39 3.83
CA LYS A 339 21.51 -11.00 3.70
C LYS A 339 21.61 -12.43 4.25
N THR A 340 20.66 -12.89 5.06
CA THR A 340 20.73 -14.19 5.75
C THR A 340 19.95 -15.31 5.03
N ASN A 341 20.06 -15.40 3.71
CA ASN A 341 19.38 -16.45 2.92
C ASN A 341 19.83 -17.90 3.26
N TRP A 342 20.98 -18.09 3.92
CA TRP A 342 21.51 -19.40 4.25
C TRP A 342 20.96 -19.96 5.58
N HIS A 343 20.46 -19.12 6.49
CA HIS A 343 19.82 -19.52 7.75
C HIS A 343 18.61 -18.63 8.05
N PRO A 344 17.41 -19.05 7.69
CA PRO A 344 16.20 -18.18 7.76
C PRO A 344 15.85 -17.66 9.16
N GLY A 345 16.22 -18.38 10.23
CA GLY A 345 15.94 -18.01 11.63
C GLY A 345 16.96 -17.10 12.29
N LEU A 346 18.19 -16.99 11.73
CA LEU A 346 19.30 -16.33 12.40
C LEU A 346 19.01 -14.89 12.84
N GLY A 347 18.33 -14.12 11.99
CA GLY A 347 17.94 -12.73 12.32
C GLY A 347 17.04 -12.63 13.55
N LEU A 348 16.08 -13.56 13.68
CA LEU A 348 15.18 -13.65 14.84
C LEU A 348 15.92 -14.08 16.10
N GLU A 349 16.80 -15.09 15.99
CA GLU A 349 17.59 -15.62 17.10
C GLU A 349 18.53 -14.54 17.66
N LEU A 350 19.18 -13.76 16.78
CA LEU A 350 20.04 -12.63 17.18
C LEU A 350 19.24 -11.51 17.83
N ALA A 351 18.08 -11.14 17.29
CA ALA A 351 17.21 -10.14 17.87
C ALA A 351 16.71 -10.58 19.26
N TYR A 352 16.34 -11.85 19.41
CA TYR A 352 15.96 -12.42 20.69
C TYR A 352 17.11 -12.42 21.70
N ALA A 353 18.32 -12.87 21.30
CA ALA A 353 19.50 -12.86 22.15
C ALA A 353 19.86 -11.45 22.62
N SER A 354 19.75 -10.46 21.74
CA SER A 354 19.92 -9.05 22.10
C SER A 354 18.86 -8.58 23.12
N ALA A 355 17.59 -8.95 22.90
CA ALA A 355 16.47 -8.55 23.77
C ALA A 355 16.62 -9.07 25.21
N ILE A 356 17.10 -10.31 25.41
CA ILE A 356 17.31 -10.88 26.76
C ILE A 356 18.62 -10.42 27.41
N SER A 357 19.61 -9.98 26.64
CA SER A 357 20.87 -9.45 27.16
C SER A 357 20.79 -7.96 27.51
N TRP A 358 19.64 -7.33 27.30
CA TRP A 358 19.45 -5.91 27.61
C TRP A 358 19.64 -5.68 29.10
N GLN A 359 20.59 -4.80 29.44
CA GLN A 359 20.83 -4.34 30.80
C GLN A 359 20.58 -2.84 30.83
N GLU A 360 19.96 -2.39 31.92
CA GLU A 360 19.78 -0.96 32.17
C GLU A 360 21.14 -0.26 32.12
N SER A 361 21.33 0.67 31.19
CA SER A 361 22.58 1.43 31.08
C SER A 361 22.78 2.19 32.39
N ALA A 362 23.84 1.88 33.13
CA ALA A 362 24.18 2.63 34.33
C ALA A 362 24.25 4.13 33.98
N PRO A 363 23.71 5.02 34.82
CA PRO A 363 23.75 6.46 34.57
C PRO A 363 25.17 6.91 34.32
N ILE A 364 25.40 7.57 33.18
CA ILE A 364 26.72 8.13 32.84
C ILE A 364 27.18 8.95 34.02
N PRO A 365 28.33 8.64 34.64
CA PRO A 365 28.82 9.43 35.77
C PRO A 365 29.00 10.87 35.30
N GLN A 366 28.28 11.80 35.96
CA GLN A 366 28.43 13.23 35.72
C GLN A 366 29.91 13.57 35.88
N VAL A 367 30.51 14.06 34.79
CA VAL A 367 31.87 14.58 34.79
C VAL A 367 31.89 15.72 35.80
N GLN A 368 32.50 15.50 36.97
CA GLN A 368 32.73 16.56 37.96
C GLN A 368 33.51 17.68 37.30
N SER A 369 32.92 18.86 37.28
CA SER A 369 33.54 20.07 36.75
C SER A 369 34.89 20.27 37.42
N ILE A 370 35.97 20.27 36.63
CA ILE A 370 37.33 20.58 37.07
C ILE A 370 37.30 22.02 37.61
N PRO A 371 37.79 22.26 38.88
CA PRO A 371 37.88 23.62 39.40
C PRO A 371 38.83 24.45 38.52
N GLN A 372 38.36 25.61 38.06
CA GLN A 372 39.21 26.57 37.37
C GLN A 372 40.28 27.08 38.35
N ALA A 373 41.54 26.79 38.04
CA ALA A 373 42.67 27.36 38.73
C ALA A 373 42.70 28.88 38.48
N SER A 374 42.58 29.69 39.54
CA SER A 374 42.78 31.13 39.50
C SER A 374 44.26 31.40 39.35
N TYR A 375 44.67 31.92 38.20
CA TYR A 375 45.99 32.57 38.10
C TYR A 375 45.88 33.99 38.64
N SER A 376 46.64 34.24 39.74
CA SER A 376 46.99 35.57 40.25
C SER A 376 48.23 36.10 39.60
#